data_b4f3a12c53441f6205937b2af0d625ac
#
_entry.id   b4f3a12c53441f6205937b2af0d625ac
#
_cell.length_a   1.000
_cell.length_b   1.000
_cell.length_c   1.000
_cell.angle_alpha   90.00
_cell.angle_beta   90.00
_cell.angle_gamma   90.00
#
_symmetry.space_group_name_H-M   'P 1'
#
loop_
_entity.id
_entity.type
_entity.pdbx_description
1 polymer ?
#
loop_
_entity_poly.entity_id
_entity_poly.type
_entity_poly.pdbx_seq_one_letter_code
_entity_poly.pdbx_strand_id
1 'polypeptide(L)'
;MNKNTKRILGVVGAVVLSVGTLATSTQAASKSVSLVFQGPLSGGEALAGQDELLGTLTALQMYNDSNPTVKVTLIKADDQGDPAVAGPVSQGIASNKSVVGIVGSAYSGATIASFPAYKAASIPMVSQSATRVTLTDPKAADNGFPIFHRVVPPDSVQGPALVRWASEGVSSPKAYVVDDQQTYSTGLRDAMKATWTAKKISVTYGQQPKGTTDYTSEVSKVLASKANIVVYAGYYAEAGAFAKALKDGGYTGVFASGDGTVNTGFVTGAGAAAAEGARLTAPDFPFTGVANAAQKAAYVKATKESIDKADSHTYVVSSFDATNVFLTCIKGGSTTRGAIQNCITKGKFDTLSGVKISFNRYGDVIGGAPIGGFVVKGGVITYVSAK
;
A
#
# COMPACT_ATOMS: atom_id res chain seq x y z
N MET A 1 107.61 9.57 -8.54
CA MET A 1 108.25 8.99 -7.30
C MET A 1 107.13 8.62 -6.31
N ASN A 2 107.17 7.37 -5.85
CA ASN A 2 106.46 6.75 -4.68
C ASN A 2 104.90 6.72 -4.69
N LYS A 3 104.37 5.56 -5.01
CA LYS A 3 104.09 4.37 -4.15
C LYS A 3 103.28 4.68 -2.90
N ASN A 4 102.06 4.25 -2.84
CA ASN A 4 101.70 3.15 -1.93
C ASN A 4 100.24 2.69 -2.15
N THR A 5 100.19 1.42 -2.43
CA THR A 5 99.03 0.55 -2.53
C THR A 5 98.45 0.26 -1.13
N LYS A 6 97.16 0.37 -0.90
CA LYS A 6 96.47 -0.39 0.15
C LYS A 6 95.19 -0.98 -0.34
N ARG A 7 95.16 -2.29 -0.35
CA ARG A 7 93.99 -3.16 -0.55
C ARG A 7 92.98 -2.97 0.60
N ILE A 8 91.71 -2.80 0.28
CA ILE A 8 90.61 -2.97 1.23
C ILE A 8 89.65 -3.97 0.61
N LEU A 9 89.40 -5.08 1.33
CA LEU A 9 88.46 -6.14 1.06
C LEU A 9 87.00 -5.60 0.90
N GLY A 10 86.35 -6.02 -0.16
CA GLY A 10 84.96 -5.80 -0.34
C GLY A 10 84.10 -6.75 0.49
N VAL A 11 83.18 -6.20 1.26
CA VAL A 11 82.08 -6.95 1.86
C VAL A 11 80.88 -6.78 0.93
N VAL A 12 80.47 -7.86 0.27
CA VAL A 12 79.26 -7.92 -0.53
C VAL A 12 78.07 -8.08 0.47
N GLY A 13 77.38 -7.00 0.74
CA GLY A 13 76.11 -7.01 1.46
C GLY A 13 74.96 -7.38 0.50
N ALA A 14 74.39 -8.56 0.63
CA ALA A 14 73.18 -8.95 -0.07
C ALA A 14 72.00 -8.14 0.48
N VAL A 15 71.46 -7.19 -0.30
CA VAL A 15 70.17 -6.52 -0.01
C VAL A 15 69.06 -7.45 -0.43
N VAL A 16 68.39 -8.12 0.53
CA VAL A 16 67.15 -8.84 0.32
C VAL A 16 66.05 -7.83 0.17
N LEU A 17 65.61 -7.56 -1.06
CA LEU A 17 64.36 -6.84 -1.34
C LEU A 17 63.17 -7.74 -0.96
N SER A 18 62.59 -7.52 0.23
CA SER A 18 61.28 -8.07 0.59
C SER A 18 60.22 -7.30 -0.19
N VAL A 19 59.77 -7.89 -1.31
CA VAL A 19 58.53 -7.45 -2.01
C VAL A 19 57.35 -7.76 -1.11
N GLY A 20 56.98 -6.81 -0.29
CA GLY A 20 55.69 -6.82 0.45
C GLY A 20 54.58 -6.75 -0.55
N THR A 21 53.93 -7.87 -0.81
CA THR A 21 52.61 -7.88 -1.52
C THR A 21 51.61 -7.12 -0.65
N LEU A 22 51.40 -5.84 -0.98
CA LEU A 22 50.26 -5.09 -0.54
C LEU A 22 49.02 -5.79 -1.14
N ALA A 23 48.41 -6.69 -0.36
CA ALA A 23 47.08 -7.19 -0.68
C ALA A 23 46.12 -5.99 -0.54
N THR A 24 45.91 -5.28 -1.64
CA THR A 24 44.79 -4.35 -1.76
C THR A 24 43.53 -5.18 -1.66
N SER A 25 42.93 -5.20 -0.48
CA SER A 25 41.56 -5.67 -0.33
C SER A 25 40.69 -4.79 -1.21
N THR A 26 40.41 -5.23 -2.44
CA THR A 26 39.36 -4.67 -3.25
C THR A 26 38.07 -4.93 -2.50
N GLN A 27 37.65 -3.97 -1.68
CA GLN A 27 36.34 -3.96 -1.09
C GLN A 27 35.36 -3.92 -2.26
N ALA A 28 34.76 -5.07 -2.58
CA ALA A 28 33.78 -5.16 -3.64
C ALA A 28 32.72 -4.09 -3.37
N ALA A 29 32.54 -3.17 -4.32
CA ALA A 29 31.55 -2.12 -4.20
C ALA A 29 30.23 -2.77 -3.84
N SER A 30 29.65 -2.39 -2.69
CA SER A 30 28.39 -2.95 -2.24
C SER A 30 27.34 -2.67 -3.32
N LYS A 31 26.71 -3.71 -3.84
CA LYS A 31 25.60 -3.54 -4.80
C LYS A 31 24.53 -2.69 -4.14
N SER A 32 23.99 -1.72 -4.88
CA SER A 32 22.88 -0.91 -4.43
C SER A 32 21.77 -0.88 -5.47
N VAL A 33 20.52 -0.88 -5.02
CA VAL A 33 19.33 -0.76 -5.85
C VAL A 33 18.36 0.23 -5.22
N SER A 34 17.40 0.72 -6.00
CA SER A 34 16.36 1.61 -5.48
C SER A 34 15.00 0.91 -5.57
N LEU A 35 14.23 1.02 -4.48
CA LEU A 35 12.80 0.81 -4.48
C LEU A 35 12.09 2.16 -4.45
N VAL A 36 10.92 2.23 -5.02
CA VAL A 36 10.06 3.41 -4.96
C VAL A 36 8.86 3.10 -4.10
N PHE A 37 8.51 3.95 -3.17
CA PHE A 37 7.16 4.04 -2.61
C PHE A 37 6.39 5.07 -3.41
N GLN A 38 5.26 4.68 -4.01
CA GLN A 38 4.40 5.58 -4.77
C GLN A 38 2.99 5.60 -4.16
N GLY A 39 2.54 6.79 -3.79
CA GLY A 39 1.23 7.02 -3.19
C GLY A 39 0.99 8.49 -2.89
N PRO A 40 -0.17 8.85 -2.33
CA PRO A 40 -0.50 10.23 -2.00
C PRO A 40 0.28 10.69 -0.76
N LEU A 41 1.34 11.49 -0.96
CA LEU A 41 2.14 12.04 0.14
C LEU A 41 1.81 13.51 0.42
N SER A 42 1.03 14.15 -0.47
CA SER A 42 0.49 15.49 -0.32
C SER A 42 -0.95 15.56 -0.85
N GLY A 43 -1.62 16.70 -0.66
CA GLY A 43 -3.01 16.91 -1.08
C GLY A 43 -4.04 16.35 -0.08
N GLY A 44 -5.29 16.24 -0.52
CA GLY A 44 -6.42 15.84 0.32
C GLY A 44 -6.35 14.41 0.87
N GLU A 45 -5.63 13.53 0.15
CA GLU A 45 -5.49 12.12 0.48
C GLU A 45 -4.13 11.79 1.15
N ALA A 46 -3.38 12.81 1.59
CA ALA A 46 -2.01 12.65 2.11
C ALA A 46 -1.92 11.72 3.33
N LEU A 47 -2.94 11.71 4.20
CA LEU A 47 -2.92 10.87 5.41
C LEU A 47 -2.81 9.39 5.04
N ALA A 48 -3.55 8.91 4.03
CA ALA A 48 -3.50 7.51 3.62
C ALA A 48 -2.10 7.11 3.13
N GLY A 49 -1.49 7.89 2.24
CA GLY A 49 -0.15 7.58 1.74
C GLY A 49 0.96 7.72 2.80
N GLN A 50 0.79 8.66 3.74
CA GLN A 50 1.71 8.79 4.87
C GLN A 50 1.61 7.59 5.82
N ASP A 51 0.41 7.10 6.11
CA ASP A 51 0.18 5.89 6.90
C ASP A 51 0.82 4.66 6.23
N GLU A 52 0.55 4.45 4.94
CA GLU A 52 1.13 3.36 4.17
C GLU A 52 2.67 3.40 4.14
N LEU A 53 3.26 4.59 4.03
CA LEU A 53 4.70 4.76 4.04
C LEU A 53 5.34 4.23 5.33
N LEU A 54 4.64 4.28 6.48
CA LEU A 54 5.15 3.77 7.76
C LEU A 54 5.45 2.27 7.70
N GLY A 55 4.59 1.49 7.03
CA GLY A 55 4.82 0.06 6.81
C GLY A 55 6.05 -0.21 5.95
N THR A 56 6.19 0.56 4.85
CA THR A 56 7.38 0.49 3.98
C THR A 56 8.66 0.80 4.74
N LEU A 57 8.66 1.87 5.55
CA LEU A 57 9.82 2.26 6.36
C LEU A 57 10.16 1.19 7.40
N THR A 58 9.16 0.56 8.00
CA THR A 58 9.34 -0.53 8.98
C THR A 58 10.02 -1.75 8.35
N ALA A 59 9.54 -2.20 7.18
CA ALA A 59 10.14 -3.32 6.46
C ALA A 59 11.60 -3.02 6.06
N LEU A 60 11.85 -1.80 5.55
CA LEU A 60 13.19 -1.37 5.18
C LEU A 60 14.14 -1.29 6.39
N GLN A 61 13.63 -0.84 7.55
CA GLN A 61 14.40 -0.82 8.79
C GLN A 61 14.84 -2.23 9.20
N MET A 62 13.92 -3.20 9.18
CA MET A 62 14.26 -4.61 9.49
C MET A 62 15.28 -5.18 8.50
N TYR A 63 15.13 -4.85 7.22
CA TYR A 63 16.10 -5.26 6.21
C TYR A 63 17.50 -4.69 6.51
N ASN A 64 17.60 -3.42 6.80
CA ASN A 64 18.87 -2.75 7.10
C ASN A 64 19.51 -3.28 8.39
N ASP A 65 18.72 -3.56 9.43
CA ASP A 65 19.20 -4.14 10.70
C ASP A 65 19.77 -5.57 10.52
N SER A 66 19.43 -6.26 9.42
CA SER A 66 20.01 -7.56 9.06
C SER A 66 21.39 -7.47 8.42
N ASN A 67 22.00 -6.29 8.30
CA ASN A 67 23.29 -6.05 7.63
C ASN A 67 23.37 -6.67 6.23
N PRO A 68 22.48 -6.31 5.31
CA PRO A 68 22.38 -6.94 4.01
C PRO A 68 23.57 -6.60 3.10
N THR A 69 23.93 -7.52 2.20
CA THR A 69 24.99 -7.33 1.20
C THR A 69 24.60 -6.36 0.08
N VAL A 70 23.30 -6.20 -0.19
CA VAL A 70 22.75 -5.26 -1.15
C VAL A 70 22.10 -4.11 -0.39
N LYS A 71 22.54 -2.88 -0.67
CA LYS A 71 21.91 -1.68 -0.09
C LYS A 71 20.66 -1.32 -0.87
N VAL A 72 19.59 -0.98 -0.17
CA VAL A 72 18.33 -0.51 -0.75
C VAL A 72 18.10 0.95 -0.40
N THR A 73 17.94 1.79 -1.42
CA THR A 73 17.52 3.19 -1.27
C THR A 73 16.04 3.31 -1.54
N LEU A 74 15.30 4.00 -0.68
CA LEU A 74 13.88 4.29 -0.90
C LEU A 74 13.73 5.67 -1.56
N ILE A 75 13.04 5.70 -2.70
CA ILE A 75 12.59 6.91 -3.36
C ILE A 75 11.11 7.09 -3.03
N LYS A 76 10.72 8.25 -2.56
CA LYS A 76 9.33 8.61 -2.30
C LYS A 76 8.77 9.33 -3.53
N ALA A 77 7.69 8.84 -4.08
CA ALA A 77 7.02 9.38 -5.25
C ALA A 77 5.60 9.78 -4.88
N ASP A 78 5.35 11.06 -4.85
CA ASP A 78 4.05 11.62 -4.55
C ASP A 78 3.19 11.70 -5.81
N ASP A 79 2.13 10.91 -5.87
CA ASP A 79 1.16 10.92 -6.94
C ASP A 79 -0.17 11.59 -6.54
N GLN A 80 -0.26 12.10 -5.31
CA GLN A 80 -1.44 12.77 -4.74
C GLN A 80 -2.73 11.92 -4.80
N GLY A 81 -2.62 10.61 -5.09
CA GLY A 81 -3.75 9.74 -5.37
C GLY A 81 -4.49 10.09 -6.67
N ASP A 82 -3.89 10.92 -7.52
CA ASP A 82 -4.50 11.47 -8.74
C ASP A 82 -3.89 10.83 -9.99
N PRO A 83 -4.69 10.20 -10.87
CA PRO A 83 -4.24 9.67 -12.15
C PRO A 83 -3.49 10.68 -13.02
N ALA A 84 -3.89 11.96 -12.99
CA ALA A 84 -3.27 13.03 -13.79
C ALA A 84 -1.83 13.34 -13.30
N VAL A 85 -1.56 13.14 -12.01
CA VAL A 85 -0.22 13.31 -11.42
C VAL A 85 0.60 12.02 -11.54
N ALA A 86 -0.02 10.86 -11.33
CA ALA A 86 0.65 9.57 -11.33
C ALA A 86 1.32 9.22 -12.67
N GLY A 87 0.69 9.57 -13.80
CA GLY A 87 1.25 9.34 -15.14
C GLY A 87 2.63 10.00 -15.33
N PRO A 88 2.75 11.34 -15.23
CA PRO A 88 4.02 12.04 -15.29
C PRO A 88 5.05 11.58 -14.25
N VAL A 89 4.65 11.35 -13.01
CA VAL A 89 5.52 10.83 -11.93
C VAL A 89 6.13 9.49 -12.34
N SER A 90 5.31 8.55 -12.83
CA SER A 90 5.77 7.24 -13.24
C SER A 90 6.74 7.28 -14.44
N GLN A 91 6.56 8.21 -15.38
CA GLN A 91 7.49 8.43 -16.50
C GLN A 91 8.88 8.87 -15.99
N GLY A 92 8.92 9.81 -15.05
CA GLY A 92 10.16 10.25 -14.41
C GLY A 92 10.89 9.10 -13.72
N ILE A 93 10.17 8.28 -12.96
CA ILE A 93 10.72 7.12 -12.25
C ILE A 93 11.22 6.05 -13.23
N ALA A 94 10.47 5.75 -14.29
CA ALA A 94 10.81 4.70 -15.26
C ALA A 94 12.17 4.90 -15.95
N SER A 95 12.59 6.17 -16.09
CA SER A 95 13.89 6.54 -16.64
C SER A 95 15.08 6.18 -15.73
N ASN A 96 14.87 6.07 -14.42
CA ASN A 96 15.91 5.78 -13.44
C ASN A 96 16.26 4.29 -13.43
N LYS A 97 17.45 3.95 -13.94
CA LYS A 97 17.93 2.57 -14.06
C LYS A 97 18.23 1.88 -12.73
N SER A 98 18.43 2.63 -11.63
CA SER A 98 18.64 2.04 -10.31
C SER A 98 17.33 1.48 -9.70
N VAL A 99 16.18 1.92 -10.19
CA VAL A 99 14.87 1.46 -9.71
C VAL A 99 14.58 0.06 -10.21
N VAL A 100 14.38 -0.87 -9.27
CA VAL A 100 14.11 -2.29 -9.55
C VAL A 100 12.71 -2.73 -9.17
N GLY A 101 11.93 -1.90 -8.48
CA GLY A 101 10.56 -2.21 -8.09
C GLY A 101 9.82 -1.01 -7.49
N ILE A 102 8.49 -1.09 -7.56
CA ILE A 102 7.55 -0.08 -7.05
C ILE A 102 6.68 -0.71 -5.97
N VAL A 103 6.73 -0.20 -4.76
CA VAL A 103 5.72 -0.42 -3.72
C VAL A 103 4.63 0.62 -3.98
N GLY A 104 3.50 0.15 -4.49
CA GLY A 104 2.44 1.06 -4.96
C GLY A 104 1.93 0.74 -6.38
N SER A 105 1.18 1.64 -7.05
CA SER A 105 0.64 2.85 -6.42
C SER A 105 -0.44 2.48 -5.42
N ALA A 106 -0.73 3.39 -4.50
CA ALA A 106 -1.74 3.17 -3.47
C ALA A 106 -3.16 3.09 -4.08
N TYR A 107 -3.53 4.05 -4.89
CA TYR A 107 -4.89 4.21 -5.42
C TYR A 107 -5.03 3.57 -6.80
N SER A 108 -6.18 2.90 -7.05
CA SER A 108 -6.43 2.15 -8.29
C SER A 108 -6.32 3.02 -9.55
N GLY A 109 -6.80 4.26 -9.52
CA GLY A 109 -6.70 5.19 -10.64
C GLY A 109 -5.25 5.60 -10.95
N ALA A 110 -4.48 5.93 -9.92
CA ALA A 110 -3.06 6.24 -10.02
C ALA A 110 -2.25 5.03 -10.51
N THR A 111 -2.61 3.83 -10.07
CA THR A 111 -2.01 2.56 -10.52
C THR A 111 -2.19 2.38 -12.03
N ILE A 112 -3.42 2.52 -12.54
CA ILE A 112 -3.70 2.41 -13.99
C ILE A 112 -2.92 3.45 -14.79
N ALA A 113 -2.90 4.70 -14.33
CA ALA A 113 -2.18 5.78 -15.01
C ALA A 113 -0.65 5.55 -15.05
N SER A 114 -0.11 4.78 -14.11
CA SER A 114 1.31 4.45 -14.04
C SER A 114 1.71 3.26 -14.94
N PHE A 115 0.77 2.38 -15.32
CA PHE A 115 1.08 1.17 -16.10
C PHE A 115 1.82 1.42 -17.41
N PRO A 116 1.48 2.41 -18.25
CA PRO A 116 2.19 2.61 -19.52
C PRO A 116 3.71 2.78 -19.33
N ALA A 117 4.11 3.62 -18.37
CA ALA A 117 5.51 3.89 -18.11
C ALA A 117 6.24 2.68 -17.51
N TYR A 118 5.63 2.04 -16.52
CA TYR A 118 6.28 0.91 -15.83
C TYR A 118 6.28 -0.37 -16.67
N LYS A 119 5.26 -0.61 -17.50
CA LYS A 119 5.27 -1.71 -18.48
C LYS A 119 6.38 -1.52 -19.52
N ALA A 120 6.48 -0.33 -20.11
CA ALA A 120 7.53 -0.02 -21.08
C ALA A 120 8.94 -0.21 -20.49
N ALA A 121 9.12 0.10 -19.21
CA ALA A 121 10.37 -0.07 -18.49
C ALA A 121 10.55 -1.44 -17.83
N SER A 122 9.56 -2.33 -17.90
CA SER A 122 9.51 -3.64 -17.24
C SER A 122 9.81 -3.57 -15.74
N ILE A 123 9.24 -2.57 -15.04
CA ILE A 123 9.42 -2.41 -13.60
C ILE A 123 8.29 -3.14 -12.87
N PRO A 124 8.58 -4.16 -12.04
CA PRO A 124 7.57 -4.84 -11.25
C PRO A 124 6.97 -3.92 -10.19
N MET A 125 5.66 -4.06 -9.97
CA MET A 125 4.88 -3.34 -8.99
C MET A 125 4.25 -4.32 -8.00
N VAL A 126 4.25 -3.95 -6.72
CA VAL A 126 3.47 -4.64 -5.68
C VAL A 126 2.68 -3.58 -4.92
N SER A 127 1.37 -3.55 -5.13
CA SER A 127 0.50 -2.60 -4.44
C SER A 127 0.07 -3.13 -3.08
N GLN A 128 0.03 -2.24 -2.12
CA GLN A 128 -0.41 -2.45 -0.75
C GLN A 128 -1.92 -2.22 -0.56
N SER A 129 -2.59 -1.49 -1.49
CA SER A 129 -3.95 -0.99 -1.27
C SER A 129 -4.82 -0.84 -2.53
N ALA A 130 -4.28 -1.05 -3.74
CA ALA A 130 -5.09 -0.93 -4.98
C ALA A 130 -5.97 -2.17 -5.19
N THR A 131 -7.27 -2.05 -4.93
CA THR A 131 -8.21 -3.17 -4.86
C THR A 131 -9.07 -3.40 -6.10
N ARG A 132 -9.11 -2.46 -7.07
CA ARG A 132 -9.97 -2.59 -8.25
C ARG A 132 -9.75 -3.93 -8.99
N VAL A 133 -10.84 -4.60 -9.36
CA VAL A 133 -10.82 -5.93 -9.98
C VAL A 133 -10.07 -5.94 -11.31
N THR A 134 -10.25 -4.90 -12.13
CA THR A 134 -9.67 -4.84 -13.49
C THR A 134 -8.13 -4.81 -13.50
N LEU A 135 -7.48 -4.42 -12.42
CA LEU A 135 -6.01 -4.37 -12.34
C LEU A 135 -5.34 -5.71 -12.62
N THR A 136 -6.04 -6.81 -12.35
CA THR A 136 -5.57 -8.20 -12.53
C THR A 136 -6.48 -9.05 -13.42
N ASP A 137 -7.57 -8.49 -13.94
CA ASP A 137 -8.41 -9.19 -14.90
C ASP A 137 -7.74 -9.22 -16.29
N PRO A 138 -7.35 -10.41 -16.82
CA PRO A 138 -6.67 -10.50 -18.10
C PRO A 138 -7.50 -10.01 -19.29
N LYS A 139 -8.81 -9.86 -19.13
CA LYS A 139 -9.72 -9.36 -20.17
C LYS A 139 -9.87 -7.83 -20.13
N ALA A 140 -9.48 -7.19 -19.05
CA ALA A 140 -9.57 -5.74 -18.93
C ALA A 140 -8.43 -5.07 -19.71
N ALA A 141 -8.76 -4.02 -20.45
CA ALA A 141 -7.77 -3.26 -21.21
C ALA A 141 -6.77 -2.50 -20.30
N ASP A 142 -7.22 -2.17 -19.10
CA ASP A 142 -6.48 -1.43 -18.07
C ASP A 142 -5.80 -2.34 -17.02
N ASN A 143 -5.62 -3.65 -17.31
CA ASN A 143 -4.91 -4.55 -16.40
C ASN A 143 -3.40 -4.27 -16.33
N GLY A 144 -2.78 -4.69 -15.23
CA GLY A 144 -1.35 -4.48 -14.95
C GLY A 144 -0.41 -5.62 -15.37
N PHE A 145 -0.94 -6.68 -15.99
CA PHE A 145 -0.11 -7.83 -16.40
C PHE A 145 1.00 -7.41 -17.39
N PRO A 146 2.21 -7.97 -17.28
CA PRO A 146 2.67 -8.95 -16.28
C PRO A 146 3.34 -8.34 -15.05
N ILE A 147 3.41 -7.00 -14.92
CA ILE A 147 4.25 -6.33 -13.93
C ILE A 147 3.55 -6.07 -12.59
N PHE A 148 2.22 -6.05 -12.55
CA PHE A 148 1.46 -5.65 -11.37
C PHE A 148 1.10 -6.85 -10.50
N HIS A 149 1.30 -6.68 -9.19
CA HIS A 149 0.88 -7.60 -8.13
C HIS A 149 0.27 -6.78 -6.99
N ARG A 150 -0.53 -7.41 -6.14
CA ARG A 150 -1.07 -6.80 -4.92
C ARG A 150 -1.09 -7.79 -3.77
N VAL A 151 -0.79 -7.32 -2.57
CA VAL A 151 -0.83 -8.14 -1.34
C VAL A 151 -2.20 -8.12 -0.66
N VAL A 152 -3.14 -7.35 -1.19
CA VAL A 152 -4.52 -7.22 -0.71
C VAL A 152 -5.49 -7.91 -1.65
N PRO A 153 -6.60 -8.50 -1.14
CA PRO A 153 -7.63 -9.06 -2.00
C PRO A 153 -8.34 -7.96 -2.82
N PRO A 154 -8.88 -8.32 -4.00
CA PRO A 154 -9.62 -7.40 -4.85
C PRO A 154 -11.02 -7.04 -4.31
N ASP A 155 -11.62 -5.99 -4.87
CA ASP A 155 -12.99 -5.56 -4.54
C ASP A 155 -14.04 -6.67 -4.76
N SER A 156 -13.77 -7.64 -5.62
CA SER A 156 -14.65 -8.84 -5.75
C SER A 156 -14.76 -9.66 -4.46
N VAL A 157 -13.80 -9.49 -3.53
CA VAL A 157 -13.86 -10.07 -2.17
C VAL A 157 -14.40 -9.04 -1.18
N GLN A 158 -13.92 -7.79 -1.26
CA GLN A 158 -14.32 -6.72 -0.34
C GLN A 158 -15.79 -6.31 -0.49
N GLY A 159 -16.28 -6.13 -1.73
CA GLY A 159 -17.66 -5.70 -1.97
C GLY A 159 -18.71 -6.61 -1.30
N PRO A 160 -18.65 -7.95 -1.47
CA PRO A 160 -19.50 -8.88 -0.73
C PRO A 160 -19.37 -8.77 0.79
N ALA A 161 -18.15 -8.58 1.32
CA ALA A 161 -17.92 -8.41 2.76
C ALA A 161 -18.57 -7.12 3.28
N LEU A 162 -18.41 -6.01 2.56
CA LEU A 162 -19.01 -4.73 2.88
C LEU A 162 -20.56 -4.83 2.91
N VAL A 163 -21.16 -5.49 1.92
CA VAL A 163 -22.62 -5.70 1.90
C VAL A 163 -23.09 -6.49 3.11
N ARG A 164 -22.39 -7.58 3.47
CA ARG A 164 -22.72 -8.36 4.68
C ARG A 164 -22.63 -7.51 5.93
N TRP A 165 -21.51 -6.79 6.10
CA TRP A 165 -21.27 -5.95 7.27
C TRP A 165 -22.26 -4.79 7.38
N ALA A 166 -22.53 -4.08 6.28
CA ALA A 166 -23.48 -2.98 6.24
C ALA A 166 -24.93 -3.42 6.62
N SER A 167 -25.34 -4.63 6.21
CA SER A 167 -26.68 -5.17 6.43
C SER A 167 -26.83 -6.01 7.70
N GLU A 168 -25.74 -6.28 8.43
CA GLU A 168 -25.79 -7.11 9.65
C GLU A 168 -26.70 -6.48 10.72
N GLY A 169 -27.74 -7.24 11.17
CA GLY A 169 -28.67 -6.78 12.20
C GLY A 169 -29.66 -5.68 11.76
N VAL A 170 -29.69 -5.32 10.46
CA VAL A 170 -30.63 -4.31 9.94
C VAL A 170 -31.94 -4.98 9.55
N SER A 171 -33.05 -4.59 10.17
CA SER A 171 -34.39 -5.06 9.81
C SER A 171 -34.85 -4.45 8.48
N SER A 172 -35.40 -5.29 7.57
CA SER A 172 -35.90 -4.87 6.26
C SER A 172 -34.92 -3.95 5.51
N PRO A 173 -33.70 -4.40 5.23
CA PRO A 173 -32.64 -3.56 4.69
C PRO A 173 -33.01 -3.00 3.33
N LYS A 174 -32.78 -1.69 3.16
CA LYS A 174 -32.90 -0.95 1.91
C LYS A 174 -31.68 -0.05 1.80
N ALA A 175 -30.92 -0.18 0.72
CA ALA A 175 -29.64 0.50 0.57
C ALA A 175 -29.71 1.67 -0.41
N TYR A 176 -28.88 2.67 -0.15
CA TYR A 176 -28.53 3.74 -1.06
C TYR A 176 -27.01 3.77 -1.20
N VAL A 177 -26.50 3.55 -2.39
CA VAL A 177 -25.05 3.49 -2.65
C VAL A 177 -24.63 4.73 -3.42
N VAL A 178 -23.67 5.47 -2.88
CA VAL A 178 -23.09 6.67 -3.52
C VAL A 178 -21.65 6.38 -3.88
N ASP A 179 -21.22 6.70 -5.11
CA ASP A 179 -19.83 6.68 -5.52
C ASP A 179 -19.33 8.09 -5.89
N ASP A 180 -18.02 8.31 -5.77
CA ASP A 180 -17.37 9.58 -6.11
C ASP A 180 -16.88 9.64 -7.57
N GLN A 181 -17.29 8.69 -8.40
CA GLN A 181 -16.94 8.53 -9.81
C GLN A 181 -15.46 8.24 -10.07
N GLN A 182 -14.64 8.06 -9.05
CA GLN A 182 -13.26 7.64 -9.23
C GLN A 182 -13.17 6.15 -9.62
N THR A 183 -12.02 5.77 -10.12
CA THR A 183 -11.74 4.41 -10.62
C THR A 183 -11.98 3.33 -9.57
N TYR A 184 -11.48 3.51 -8.33
CA TYR A 184 -11.74 2.60 -7.21
C TYR A 184 -13.24 2.56 -6.88
N SER A 185 -13.85 3.71 -6.68
CA SER A 185 -15.20 3.86 -6.16
C SER A 185 -16.26 3.19 -7.04
N THR A 186 -16.18 3.39 -8.35
CA THR A 186 -17.05 2.71 -9.32
C THR A 186 -16.82 1.21 -9.31
N GLY A 187 -15.58 0.75 -9.12
CA GLY A 187 -15.21 -0.67 -9.01
C GLY A 187 -15.83 -1.33 -7.78
N LEU A 188 -15.68 -0.72 -6.60
CA LEU A 188 -16.28 -1.21 -5.36
C LEU A 188 -17.80 -1.23 -5.42
N ARG A 189 -18.45 -0.15 -5.93
CA ARG A 189 -19.88 -0.12 -6.17
C ARG A 189 -20.33 -1.32 -7.02
N ASP A 190 -19.65 -1.59 -8.11
CA ASP A 190 -20.02 -2.67 -9.02
C ASP A 190 -19.80 -4.05 -8.40
N ALA A 191 -18.75 -4.22 -7.60
CA ALA A 191 -18.46 -5.45 -6.87
C ALA A 191 -19.53 -5.82 -5.83
N MET A 192 -20.27 -4.85 -5.31
CA MET A 192 -21.38 -5.08 -4.37
C MET A 192 -22.66 -5.60 -5.04
N LYS A 193 -22.87 -5.32 -6.33
CA LYS A 193 -24.17 -5.54 -7.04
C LYS A 193 -24.70 -6.96 -6.90
N ALA A 194 -23.87 -7.96 -7.17
CA ALA A 194 -24.29 -9.36 -7.10
C ALA A 194 -24.74 -9.76 -5.69
N THR A 195 -24.08 -9.26 -4.66
CA THR A 195 -24.41 -9.58 -3.26
C THR A 195 -25.70 -8.91 -2.81
N TRP A 196 -25.93 -7.65 -3.20
CA TRP A 196 -27.23 -6.99 -2.96
C TRP A 196 -28.38 -7.79 -3.56
N THR A 197 -28.23 -8.22 -4.82
CA THR A 197 -29.22 -9.03 -5.52
C THR A 197 -29.45 -10.37 -4.82
N ALA A 198 -28.37 -11.10 -4.46
CA ALA A 198 -28.47 -12.39 -3.78
C ALA A 198 -29.15 -12.28 -2.41
N LYS A 199 -28.93 -11.18 -1.69
CA LYS A 199 -29.61 -10.88 -0.41
C LYS A 199 -31.02 -10.31 -0.58
N LYS A 200 -31.47 -10.08 -1.82
CA LYS A 200 -32.78 -9.45 -2.14
C LYS A 200 -32.94 -8.08 -1.48
N ILE A 201 -31.87 -7.32 -1.32
CA ILE A 201 -31.87 -5.96 -0.79
C ILE A 201 -32.07 -4.99 -1.95
N SER A 202 -33.10 -4.14 -1.84
CA SER A 202 -33.35 -3.07 -2.82
C SER A 202 -32.27 -2.00 -2.69
N VAL A 203 -31.71 -1.56 -3.81
CA VAL A 203 -30.63 -0.58 -3.87
C VAL A 203 -30.97 0.56 -4.82
N THR A 204 -30.78 1.80 -4.35
CA THR A 204 -30.74 3.00 -5.18
C THR A 204 -29.30 3.45 -5.32
N TYR A 205 -28.90 3.96 -6.47
CA TYR A 205 -27.56 4.46 -6.73
C TYR A 205 -27.56 5.96 -6.94
N GLY A 206 -26.60 6.63 -6.31
CA GLY A 206 -26.30 8.05 -6.46
C GLY A 206 -24.83 8.28 -6.80
N GLN A 207 -24.48 9.51 -7.10
CA GLN A 207 -23.13 9.90 -7.48
C GLN A 207 -22.79 11.27 -6.87
N GLN A 208 -21.59 11.37 -6.31
CA GLN A 208 -21.02 12.61 -5.79
C GLN A 208 -19.57 12.73 -6.28
N PRO A 209 -19.32 13.38 -7.41
CA PRO A 209 -17.97 13.49 -7.98
C PRO A 209 -16.96 13.98 -6.96
N LYS A 210 -15.72 13.49 -7.05
CA LYS A 210 -14.59 13.98 -6.25
C LYS A 210 -14.56 15.52 -6.25
N GLY A 211 -14.31 16.09 -5.07
CA GLY A 211 -14.30 17.54 -4.88
C GLY A 211 -15.68 18.17 -4.67
N THR A 212 -16.76 17.38 -4.57
CA THR A 212 -18.08 17.87 -4.18
C THR A 212 -18.01 18.48 -2.77
N THR A 213 -18.55 19.69 -2.62
CA THR A 213 -18.60 20.43 -1.34
C THR A 213 -20.03 20.62 -0.81
N ASP A 214 -21.05 20.52 -1.69
CA ASP A 214 -22.46 20.60 -1.33
C ASP A 214 -23.15 19.27 -1.59
N TYR A 215 -23.58 18.61 -0.52
CA TYR A 215 -24.26 17.32 -0.54
C TYR A 215 -25.79 17.42 -0.36
N THR A 216 -26.36 18.63 -0.28
CA THR A 216 -27.76 18.86 0.05
C THR A 216 -28.74 18.11 -0.85
N SER A 217 -28.48 18.14 -2.17
CA SER A 217 -29.31 17.44 -3.16
C SER A 217 -29.27 15.93 -2.97
N GLU A 218 -28.08 15.37 -2.72
CA GLU A 218 -27.92 13.92 -2.56
C GLU A 218 -28.49 13.42 -1.25
N VAL A 219 -28.30 14.17 -0.16
CA VAL A 219 -28.94 13.89 1.14
C VAL A 219 -30.47 13.87 0.98
N SER A 220 -31.06 14.82 0.26
CA SER A 220 -32.49 14.83 0.00
C SER A 220 -32.97 13.57 -0.74
N LYS A 221 -32.22 13.09 -1.73
CA LYS A 221 -32.52 11.83 -2.45
C LYS A 221 -32.39 10.60 -1.53
N VAL A 222 -31.37 10.56 -0.69
CA VAL A 222 -31.21 9.49 0.32
C VAL A 222 -32.43 9.42 1.21
N LEU A 223 -32.86 10.55 1.78
CA LEU A 223 -34.02 10.62 2.70
C LEU A 223 -35.30 10.23 1.96
N ALA A 224 -35.54 10.75 0.75
CA ALA A 224 -36.70 10.41 -0.06
C ALA A 224 -36.74 8.90 -0.43
N SER A 225 -35.60 8.26 -0.58
CA SER A 225 -35.49 6.82 -0.88
C SER A 225 -35.95 5.95 0.29
N LYS A 226 -35.98 6.47 1.51
CA LYS A 226 -36.23 5.71 2.76
C LYS A 226 -35.23 4.56 2.97
N ALA A 227 -33.99 4.70 2.46
CA ALA A 227 -32.92 3.76 2.72
C ALA A 227 -32.50 3.80 4.18
N ASN A 228 -32.32 2.63 4.80
CA ASN A 228 -31.80 2.51 6.16
C ASN A 228 -30.33 2.03 6.20
N ILE A 229 -29.73 1.88 5.02
CA ILE A 229 -28.30 1.67 4.82
C ILE A 229 -27.85 2.66 3.75
N VAL A 230 -26.83 3.48 4.06
CA VAL A 230 -26.10 4.28 3.09
C VAL A 230 -24.69 3.71 2.97
N VAL A 231 -24.27 3.38 1.75
CA VAL A 231 -22.88 3.01 1.49
C VAL A 231 -22.23 4.10 0.65
N TYR A 232 -21.14 4.64 1.13
CA TYR A 232 -20.28 5.53 0.36
C TYR A 232 -19.12 4.72 -0.21
N ALA A 233 -19.06 4.58 -1.53
CA ALA A 233 -17.92 4.00 -2.23
C ALA A 233 -16.99 5.13 -2.65
N GLY A 234 -15.92 5.34 -1.91
CA GLY A 234 -15.00 6.44 -2.12
C GLY A 234 -13.97 6.58 -1.00
N TYR A 235 -13.36 7.75 -0.93
CA TYR A 235 -12.25 7.99 -0.02
C TYR A 235 -12.68 8.82 1.19
N TYR A 236 -11.82 8.81 2.22
CA TYR A 236 -12.13 9.27 3.57
C TYR A 236 -12.53 10.75 3.67
N ALA A 237 -11.93 11.62 2.86
CA ALA A 237 -12.17 13.06 2.95
C ALA A 237 -13.62 13.41 2.58
N GLU A 238 -14.07 12.98 1.40
CA GLU A 238 -15.45 13.19 0.96
C GLU A 238 -16.45 12.32 1.73
N ALA A 239 -16.07 11.09 2.11
CA ALA A 239 -16.91 10.22 2.95
C ALA A 239 -17.24 10.88 4.28
N GLY A 240 -16.27 11.54 4.92
CA GLY A 240 -16.46 12.28 6.17
C GLY A 240 -17.44 13.44 6.00
N ALA A 241 -17.24 14.27 4.98
CA ALA A 241 -18.12 15.39 4.68
C ALA A 241 -19.55 14.94 4.35
N PHE A 242 -19.70 13.84 3.59
CA PHE A 242 -21.00 13.28 3.25
C PHE A 242 -21.70 12.67 4.49
N ALA A 243 -20.97 11.95 5.35
CA ALA A 243 -21.52 11.41 6.59
C ALA A 243 -22.03 12.52 7.52
N LYS A 244 -21.28 13.63 7.60
CA LYS A 244 -21.72 14.83 8.32
C LYS A 244 -23.00 15.40 7.72
N ALA A 245 -23.04 15.60 6.41
CA ALA A 245 -24.22 16.14 5.73
C ALA A 245 -25.46 15.26 5.90
N LEU A 246 -25.31 13.93 5.87
CA LEU A 246 -26.38 12.97 6.17
C LEU A 246 -26.89 13.14 7.59
N LYS A 247 -26.01 13.23 8.57
CA LYS A 247 -26.38 13.42 9.98
C LYS A 247 -27.12 14.73 10.20
N ASP A 248 -26.60 15.83 9.66
CA ASP A 248 -27.19 17.16 9.73
C ASP A 248 -28.57 17.19 9.04
N GLY A 249 -28.74 16.44 7.96
CA GLY A 249 -30.03 16.23 7.26
C GLY A 249 -31.02 15.30 7.96
N GLY A 250 -30.66 14.75 9.11
CA GLY A 250 -31.54 13.88 9.92
C GLY A 250 -31.52 12.39 9.54
N TYR A 251 -30.53 11.92 8.77
CA TYR A 251 -30.37 10.49 8.51
C TYR A 251 -29.97 9.74 9.79
N THR A 252 -30.67 8.64 10.08
CA THR A 252 -30.47 7.83 11.31
C THR A 252 -30.11 6.37 11.03
N GLY A 253 -29.99 6.00 9.75
CA GLY A 253 -29.63 4.63 9.35
C GLY A 253 -28.15 4.33 9.48
N VAL A 254 -27.74 3.15 9.01
CA VAL A 254 -26.34 2.72 8.97
C VAL A 254 -25.60 3.50 7.88
N PHE A 255 -24.47 4.11 8.23
CA PHE A 255 -23.44 4.53 7.27
C PHE A 255 -22.40 3.44 7.16
N ALA A 256 -22.03 3.06 5.93
CA ALA A 256 -20.98 2.08 5.68
C ALA A 256 -20.07 2.50 4.53
N SER A 257 -18.84 2.01 4.53
CA SER A 257 -17.88 2.29 3.44
C SER A 257 -16.79 1.23 3.36
N GLY A 258 -16.04 1.26 2.25
CA GLY A 258 -14.89 0.41 2.00
C GLY A 258 -13.59 0.95 2.61
N ASP A 259 -12.50 0.34 2.18
CA ASP A 259 -11.15 0.56 2.68
C ASP A 259 -10.65 2.00 2.45
N GLY A 260 -11.02 2.64 1.36
CA GLY A 260 -10.68 4.05 1.12
C GLY A 260 -11.17 5.02 2.20
N THR A 261 -12.06 4.57 3.09
CA THR A 261 -12.61 5.38 4.20
C THR A 261 -12.01 5.00 5.57
N VAL A 262 -11.29 3.88 5.67
CA VAL A 262 -10.67 3.46 6.95
C VAL A 262 -9.44 4.32 7.22
N ASN A 263 -9.67 5.55 7.65
CA ASN A 263 -8.65 6.53 7.99
C ASN A 263 -9.17 7.51 9.04
N THR A 264 -8.30 8.00 9.91
CA THR A 264 -8.66 8.99 10.94
C THR A 264 -9.23 10.29 10.35
N GLY A 265 -8.86 10.61 9.10
CA GLY A 265 -9.42 11.72 8.34
C GLY A 265 -10.93 11.62 8.12
N PHE A 266 -11.49 10.40 8.01
CA PHE A 266 -12.95 10.19 7.97
C PHE A 266 -13.63 10.73 9.23
N VAL A 267 -13.13 10.32 10.39
CA VAL A 267 -13.70 10.76 11.69
C VAL A 267 -13.53 12.26 11.88
N THR A 268 -12.38 12.81 11.48
CA THR A 268 -12.11 14.25 11.52
C THR A 268 -13.08 15.03 10.64
N GLY A 269 -13.31 14.59 9.41
CA GLY A 269 -14.21 15.23 8.44
C GLY A 269 -15.69 15.12 8.82
N ALA A 270 -16.11 13.95 9.32
CA ALA A 270 -17.48 13.72 9.76
C ALA A 270 -17.80 14.40 11.11
N GLY A 271 -16.81 14.53 11.98
CA GLY A 271 -17.02 14.77 13.40
C GLY A 271 -17.49 13.51 14.13
N ALA A 272 -17.13 13.37 15.40
CA ALA A 272 -17.37 12.16 16.19
C ALA A 272 -18.85 11.71 16.18
N ALA A 273 -19.79 12.64 16.26
CA ALA A 273 -21.22 12.34 16.31
C ALA A 273 -21.79 11.79 14.98
N ALA A 274 -21.27 12.21 13.83
CA ALA A 274 -21.71 11.71 12.53
C ALA A 274 -20.98 10.44 12.12
N ALA A 275 -19.74 10.28 12.58
CA ALA A 275 -18.96 9.07 12.35
C ALA A 275 -19.39 7.89 13.24
N GLU A 276 -20.03 8.15 14.39
CA GLU A 276 -20.38 7.12 15.38
C GLU A 276 -21.22 6.01 14.77
N GLY A 277 -20.82 4.76 15.01
CA GLY A 277 -21.50 3.57 14.48
C GLY A 277 -21.25 3.29 13.00
N ALA A 278 -20.47 4.11 12.29
CA ALA A 278 -20.12 3.84 10.89
C ALA A 278 -19.44 2.48 10.77
N ARG A 279 -19.84 1.68 9.76
CA ARG A 279 -19.35 0.31 9.49
C ARG A 279 -18.41 0.34 8.30
N LEU A 280 -17.13 0.05 8.52
CA LEU A 280 -16.11 0.12 7.49
C LEU A 280 -15.52 -1.27 7.23
N THR A 281 -14.99 -1.50 6.03
CA THR A 281 -14.26 -2.72 5.71
C THR A 281 -12.92 -2.38 5.08
N ALA A 282 -11.87 -3.13 5.43
CA ALA A 282 -10.58 -3.05 4.74
C ALA A 282 -9.87 -4.41 4.78
N PRO A 283 -8.98 -4.70 3.80
CA PRO A 283 -8.08 -5.84 3.87
C PRO A 283 -6.89 -5.54 4.78
N ASP A 284 -7.18 -5.14 6.01
CA ASP A 284 -6.20 -4.65 6.98
C ASP A 284 -6.54 -5.13 8.40
N PHE A 285 -5.54 -5.08 9.28
CA PHE A 285 -5.63 -5.47 10.69
C PHE A 285 -4.84 -4.49 11.56
N PRO A 286 -5.16 -4.42 12.87
CA PRO A 286 -4.32 -3.70 13.82
C PRO A 286 -2.88 -4.23 13.80
N PHE A 287 -1.93 -3.33 13.54
CA PHE A 287 -0.50 -3.67 13.47
C PHE A 287 -0.02 -4.33 14.76
N THR A 288 -0.42 -3.78 15.92
CA THR A 288 0.01 -4.29 17.22
C THR A 288 -0.50 -5.69 17.52
N GLY A 289 -1.64 -6.08 16.91
CA GLY A 289 -2.24 -7.41 17.06
C GLY A 289 -1.52 -8.51 16.29
N VAL A 290 -0.82 -8.17 15.20
CA VAL A 290 -0.13 -9.15 14.32
C VAL A 290 1.38 -9.06 14.37
N ALA A 291 1.96 -7.89 14.69
CA ALA A 291 3.40 -7.67 14.72
C ALA A 291 4.07 -8.30 15.96
N ASN A 292 5.20 -8.97 15.74
CA ASN A 292 6.06 -9.47 16.82
C ASN A 292 6.94 -8.35 17.43
N ALA A 293 7.68 -8.66 18.50
CA ALA A 293 8.49 -7.69 19.23
C ALA A 293 9.56 -7.00 18.35
N ALA A 294 10.21 -7.74 17.45
CA ALA A 294 11.22 -7.18 16.55
C ALA A 294 10.60 -6.22 15.52
N GLN A 295 9.42 -6.57 14.99
CA GLN A 295 8.67 -5.72 14.06
C GLN A 295 8.17 -4.43 14.73
N LYS A 296 7.67 -4.52 15.97
CA LYS A 296 7.28 -3.35 16.78
C LYS A 296 8.46 -2.43 17.06
N ALA A 297 9.62 -3.00 17.42
CA ALA A 297 10.84 -2.22 17.64
C ALA A 297 11.32 -1.53 16.34
N ALA A 298 11.24 -2.23 15.20
CA ALA A 298 11.58 -1.67 13.89
C ALA A 298 10.64 -0.52 13.50
N TYR A 299 9.33 -0.64 13.76
CA TYR A 299 8.35 0.42 13.55
C TYR A 299 8.75 1.69 14.32
N VAL A 300 8.93 1.59 15.64
CA VAL A 300 9.32 2.73 16.48
C VAL A 300 10.63 3.36 16.00
N LYS A 301 11.62 2.53 15.63
CA LYS A 301 12.91 3.00 15.13
C LYS A 301 12.82 3.74 13.80
N ALA A 302 12.00 3.22 12.87
CA ALA A 302 11.84 3.76 11.53
C ALA A 302 11.01 5.04 11.49
N THR A 303 9.90 5.05 12.23
CA THR A 303 8.88 6.11 12.16
C THR A 303 9.08 7.22 13.19
N LYS A 304 9.79 6.94 14.28
CA LYS A 304 9.91 7.81 15.47
C LYS A 304 8.57 8.01 16.21
N GLU A 305 7.58 7.19 15.92
CA GLU A 305 6.31 7.20 16.62
C GLU A 305 6.25 6.14 17.72
N SER A 306 5.41 6.36 18.72
CA SER A 306 5.15 5.35 19.74
C SER A 306 4.27 4.24 19.17
N ILE A 307 4.43 3.03 19.67
CA ILE A 307 3.79 1.83 19.15
C ILE A 307 2.26 1.85 19.28
N ASP A 308 1.72 2.53 20.27
CA ASP A 308 0.29 2.68 20.50
C ASP A 308 -0.43 3.48 19.38
N LYS A 309 0.30 4.26 18.60
CA LYS A 309 -0.24 4.96 17.43
C LYS A 309 -0.36 4.07 16.19
N ALA A 310 0.39 2.97 16.13
CA ALA A 310 0.47 2.14 14.92
C ALA A 310 -0.89 1.64 14.43
N ASP A 311 -1.82 1.36 15.35
CA ASP A 311 -3.17 0.85 15.01
C ASP A 311 -4.13 1.96 14.54
N SER A 312 -3.75 3.23 14.65
CA SER A 312 -4.52 4.36 14.09
C SER A 312 -4.20 4.65 12.62
N HIS A 313 -3.15 4.03 12.08
CA HIS A 313 -2.71 4.18 10.72
C HIS A 313 -3.20 3.02 9.85
N THR A 314 -3.68 3.36 8.66
CA THR A 314 -4.24 2.39 7.72
C THR A 314 -3.15 1.78 6.84
N TYR A 315 -3.28 0.50 6.52
CA TYR A 315 -2.41 -0.21 5.57
C TYR A 315 -0.92 -0.32 5.96
N VAL A 316 -0.57 -0.10 7.23
CA VAL A 316 0.81 -0.32 7.71
C VAL A 316 1.22 -1.78 7.49
N VAL A 317 0.32 -2.73 7.77
CA VAL A 317 0.58 -4.17 7.61
C VAL A 317 0.80 -4.54 6.15
N SER A 318 -0.13 -4.20 5.26
CA SER A 318 -0.01 -4.55 3.84
C SER A 318 1.11 -3.81 3.13
N SER A 319 1.43 -2.59 3.55
CA SER A 319 2.58 -1.85 3.02
C SER A 319 3.92 -2.45 3.44
N PHE A 320 4.00 -2.95 4.69
CA PHE A 320 5.12 -3.78 5.12
C PHE A 320 5.25 -5.01 4.23
N ASP A 321 4.15 -5.74 4.01
CA ASP A 321 4.15 -6.99 3.24
C ASP A 321 4.55 -6.75 1.78
N ALA A 322 4.00 -5.73 1.12
CA ALA A 322 4.36 -5.35 -0.24
C ALA A 322 5.85 -5.03 -0.38
N THR A 323 6.40 -4.30 0.59
CA THR A 323 7.82 -3.97 0.64
C THR A 323 8.67 -5.21 0.89
N ASN A 324 8.25 -6.08 1.82
CA ASN A 324 8.97 -7.30 2.18
C ASN A 324 9.06 -8.30 1.03
N VAL A 325 8.10 -8.31 0.10
CA VAL A 325 8.20 -9.09 -1.16
C VAL A 325 9.45 -8.70 -1.94
N PHE A 326 9.69 -7.41 -2.16
CA PHE A 326 10.89 -6.92 -2.84
C PHE A 326 12.16 -7.20 -2.05
N LEU A 327 12.16 -6.90 -0.76
CA LEU A 327 13.32 -7.08 0.10
C LEU A 327 13.76 -8.54 0.21
N THR A 328 12.80 -9.47 0.24
CA THR A 328 13.05 -10.92 0.18
C THR A 328 13.75 -11.30 -1.13
N CYS A 329 13.27 -10.81 -2.27
CA CYS A 329 13.89 -11.05 -3.57
C CYS A 329 15.31 -10.47 -3.65
N ILE A 330 15.51 -9.25 -3.16
CA ILE A 330 16.81 -8.57 -3.13
C ILE A 330 17.79 -9.32 -2.23
N LYS A 331 17.36 -9.74 -1.06
CA LYS A 331 18.16 -10.56 -0.13
C LYS A 331 18.57 -11.89 -0.76
N GLY A 332 17.72 -12.46 -1.60
CA GLY A 332 18.00 -13.66 -2.42
C GLY A 332 18.90 -13.39 -3.64
N GLY A 333 19.43 -12.17 -3.83
CA GLY A 333 20.36 -11.81 -4.90
C GLY A 333 19.72 -11.22 -6.16
N SER A 334 18.40 -11.02 -6.21
CA SER A 334 17.71 -10.39 -7.34
C SER A 334 17.92 -8.88 -7.31
N THR A 335 18.70 -8.33 -8.25
CA THR A 335 19.07 -6.91 -8.29
C THR A 335 18.75 -6.24 -9.63
N THR A 336 18.01 -6.90 -10.51
CA THR A 336 17.52 -6.36 -11.77
C THR A 336 16.01 -6.48 -11.86
N ARG A 337 15.36 -5.63 -12.65
CA ARG A 337 13.90 -5.64 -12.86
C ARG A 337 13.37 -7.04 -13.22
N GLY A 338 14.01 -7.69 -14.21
CA GLY A 338 13.61 -9.03 -14.64
C GLY A 338 13.83 -10.11 -13.58
N ALA A 339 14.94 -10.06 -12.81
CA ALA A 339 15.19 -11.00 -11.72
C ALA A 339 14.17 -10.82 -10.58
N ILE A 340 13.85 -9.58 -10.22
CA ILE A 340 12.80 -9.26 -9.24
C ILE A 340 11.44 -9.76 -9.72
N GLN A 341 11.03 -9.47 -10.97
CA GLN A 341 9.78 -9.96 -11.55
C GLN A 341 9.68 -11.48 -11.48
N ASN A 342 10.74 -12.19 -11.88
CA ASN A 342 10.76 -13.66 -11.82
C ASN A 342 10.69 -14.20 -10.38
N CYS A 343 11.36 -13.53 -9.44
CA CYS A 343 11.29 -13.87 -8.01
C CYS A 343 9.86 -13.69 -7.47
N ILE A 344 9.20 -12.55 -7.76
CA ILE A 344 7.83 -12.28 -7.31
C ILE A 344 6.86 -13.33 -7.87
N THR A 345 6.92 -13.61 -9.16
CA THR A 345 5.99 -14.52 -9.83
C THR A 345 6.08 -15.97 -9.30
N LYS A 346 7.28 -16.41 -8.88
CA LYS A 346 7.52 -17.80 -8.44
C LYS A 346 7.66 -17.96 -6.92
N GLY A 347 7.77 -16.85 -6.21
CA GLY A 347 8.11 -16.83 -4.79
C GLY A 347 6.93 -17.13 -3.86
N LYS A 348 7.30 -17.43 -2.62
CA LYS A 348 6.43 -17.41 -1.45
C LYS A 348 7.07 -16.49 -0.43
N PHE A 349 6.28 -15.61 0.15
CA PHE A 349 6.77 -14.51 0.97
C PHE A 349 6.12 -14.55 2.35
N ASP A 350 6.92 -14.34 3.38
CA ASP A 350 6.41 -14.17 4.73
C ASP A 350 5.78 -12.79 4.86
N THR A 351 4.58 -12.74 5.43
CA THR A 351 3.90 -11.48 5.79
C THR A 351 4.31 -11.04 7.20
N LEU A 352 3.93 -9.85 7.58
CA LEU A 352 4.13 -9.32 8.92
C LEU A 352 3.48 -10.22 9.98
N SER A 353 2.32 -10.80 9.67
CA SER A 353 1.62 -11.76 10.54
C SER A 353 2.23 -13.16 10.57
N GLY A 354 3.27 -13.44 9.78
CA GLY A 354 3.91 -14.76 9.66
C GLY A 354 3.19 -15.72 8.72
N VAL A 355 2.08 -15.35 8.13
CA VAL A 355 1.42 -16.13 7.07
C VAL A 355 2.24 -16.02 5.78
N LYS A 356 2.27 -17.11 4.99
CA LYS A 356 2.94 -17.08 3.68
C LYS A 356 1.96 -16.73 2.57
N ILE A 357 2.34 -15.76 1.74
CA ILE A 357 1.61 -15.39 0.53
C ILE A 357 2.40 -15.77 -0.73
N SER A 358 1.69 -15.90 -1.82
CA SER A 358 2.20 -15.97 -3.19
C SER A 358 1.24 -15.25 -4.12
N PHE A 359 1.55 -15.21 -5.41
CA PHE A 359 0.70 -14.55 -6.40
C PHE A 359 0.20 -15.53 -7.44
N ASN A 360 -1.05 -15.35 -7.89
CA ASN A 360 -1.53 -16.05 -9.07
C ASN A 360 -0.85 -15.50 -10.34
N ARG A 361 -1.07 -16.15 -11.48
CA ARG A 361 -0.45 -15.74 -12.75
C ARG A 361 -0.79 -14.31 -13.21
N TYR A 362 -1.82 -13.71 -12.64
CA TYR A 362 -2.29 -12.35 -12.98
C TYR A 362 -1.92 -11.29 -11.92
N GLY A 363 -1.31 -11.71 -10.81
CA GLY A 363 -0.80 -10.82 -9.79
C GLY A 363 -1.68 -10.65 -8.55
N ASP A 364 -2.81 -11.37 -8.44
CA ASP A 364 -3.58 -11.40 -7.20
C ASP A 364 -2.90 -12.25 -6.14
N VAL A 365 -3.03 -11.82 -4.89
CA VAL A 365 -2.51 -12.55 -3.74
C VAL A 365 -3.24 -13.88 -3.54
N ILE A 366 -2.47 -14.91 -3.20
CA ILE A 366 -2.94 -16.20 -2.71
C ILE A 366 -2.50 -16.32 -1.24
N GLY A 367 -3.44 -16.61 -0.35
CA GLY A 367 -3.18 -16.70 1.10
C GLY A 367 -3.14 -15.33 1.79
N GLY A 368 -3.65 -14.28 1.13
CA GLY A 368 -3.75 -12.94 1.70
C GLY A 368 -4.70 -12.83 2.88
N ALA A 369 -4.63 -11.69 3.55
CA ALA A 369 -5.47 -11.34 4.69
C ALA A 369 -6.97 -11.36 4.30
N PRO A 370 -7.89 -11.83 5.17
CA PRO A 370 -9.31 -11.63 4.97
C PRO A 370 -9.68 -10.15 5.10
N ILE A 371 -10.91 -9.81 4.68
CA ILE A 371 -11.44 -8.46 4.88
C ILE A 371 -11.79 -8.27 6.35
N GLY A 372 -11.18 -7.27 6.98
CA GLY A 372 -11.52 -6.81 8.33
C GLY A 372 -12.77 -5.96 8.33
N GLY A 373 -13.59 -6.09 9.37
CA GLY A 373 -14.70 -5.21 9.68
C GLY A 373 -14.31 -4.26 10.81
N PHE A 374 -14.62 -3.00 10.62
CA PHE A 374 -14.34 -1.94 11.58
C PHE A 374 -15.62 -1.18 11.92
N VAL A 375 -15.65 -0.58 13.09
CA VAL A 375 -16.73 0.30 13.54
C VAL A 375 -16.14 1.54 14.20
N VAL A 376 -16.76 2.68 14.00
CA VAL A 376 -16.39 3.89 14.75
C VAL A 376 -17.09 3.87 16.09
N LYS A 377 -16.32 3.97 17.18
CA LYS A 377 -16.80 4.07 18.57
C LYS A 377 -16.06 5.17 19.31
N GLY A 378 -16.80 6.12 19.86
CA GLY A 378 -16.19 7.25 20.57
C GLY A 378 -15.21 8.05 19.73
N GLY A 379 -15.41 8.14 18.41
CA GLY A 379 -14.51 8.81 17.49
C GLY A 379 -13.26 8.01 17.12
N VAL A 380 -13.19 6.71 17.43
CA VAL A 380 -12.06 5.84 17.08
C VAL A 380 -12.53 4.73 16.14
N ILE A 381 -11.82 4.51 15.04
CA ILE A 381 -12.04 3.37 14.15
C ILE A 381 -11.46 2.12 14.82
N THR A 382 -12.34 1.18 15.17
CA THR A 382 -11.99 0.00 15.95
C THR A 382 -12.23 -1.26 15.13
N TYR A 383 -11.24 -2.14 15.02
CA TYR A 383 -11.38 -3.45 14.42
C TYR A 383 -12.34 -4.33 15.24
N VAL A 384 -13.24 -5.03 14.55
CA VAL A 384 -14.24 -5.91 15.20
C VAL A 384 -13.93 -7.39 14.93
N SER A 385 -13.88 -7.77 13.65
CA SER A 385 -13.65 -9.16 13.22
C SER A 385 -13.44 -9.22 11.68
N ALA A 386 -12.97 -10.35 11.17
CA ALA A 386 -13.07 -10.64 9.74
C ALA A 386 -14.54 -10.73 9.28
N LYS A 387 -14.84 -10.35 8.01
CA LYS A 387 -16.18 -10.29 7.41
C LYS A 387 -16.33 -11.12 6.12
#